data_b6cb4600140f02064dc5636184f4ec03
#
_entry.id   b6cb4600140f02064dc5636184f4ec03
#
_cell.length_a   1.000
_cell.length_b   1.000
_cell.length_c   1.000
_cell.angle_alpha   90.00
_cell.angle_beta   90.00
_cell.angle_gamma   90.00
#
_symmetry.space_group_name_H-M   'P 1'
#
loop_
_entity.id
_entity.type
_entity.pdbx_description
1 polymer ?
#
loop_
_entity_poly.entity_id
_entity_poly.type
_entity_poly.pdbx_seq_one_letter_code
_entity_poly.pdbx_strand_id
1 'polypeptide(L)'
;MQKDVPKIIFFGNTNFSSFVLEKLSHFFNILAVVTNEPKPMGRGRKNSITPVHDFSEKKNIPLININDLNDKFFLASLENLKADFFIVVAYRILPISILKLPKIGSINLHTSLLPKYRGAAPIQRALLNGDKETGVSTFIIDKKVDTGKIILLVSLLIF
;
A
#
# COMPACT_ATOMS: atom_id res chain seq x y z
N MET A 1 4.18 29.12 -10.68
CA MET A 1 3.54 27.86 -11.10
C MET A 1 3.22 27.06 -9.84
N GLN A 2 1.95 26.95 -9.45
CA GLN A 2 1.56 25.97 -8.44
C GLN A 2 1.90 24.58 -9.04
N LYS A 3 2.81 23.83 -8.40
CA LYS A 3 3.05 22.43 -8.77
C LYS A 3 1.75 21.68 -8.52
N ASP A 4 1.18 21.10 -9.55
CA ASP A 4 0.02 20.22 -9.38
C ASP A 4 0.37 19.12 -8.39
N VAL A 5 -0.42 19.02 -7.33
CA VAL A 5 -0.24 17.98 -6.31
C VAL A 5 -0.48 16.61 -6.95
N PRO A 6 0.46 15.65 -6.85
CA PRO A 6 0.30 14.34 -7.46
C PRO A 6 -0.96 13.63 -6.99
N LYS A 7 -1.64 12.97 -7.92
CA LYS A 7 -2.87 12.18 -7.71
C LYS A 7 -2.50 10.73 -7.42
N ILE A 8 -2.99 10.21 -6.31
CA ILE A 8 -2.60 8.90 -5.80
C ILE A 8 -3.82 7.98 -5.66
N ILE A 9 -3.66 6.71 -6.01
CA ILE A 9 -4.50 5.62 -5.51
C ILE A 9 -3.67 4.84 -4.49
N PHE A 10 -4.23 4.63 -3.30
CA PHE A 10 -3.57 3.95 -2.20
C PHE A 10 -4.09 2.52 -2.04
N PHE A 11 -3.19 1.56 -1.84
CA PHE A 11 -3.51 0.14 -1.60
C PHE A 11 -2.99 -0.28 -0.22
N GLY A 12 -3.87 -0.76 0.66
CA GLY A 12 -3.48 -1.17 2.00
C GLY A 12 -4.56 -1.90 2.78
N ASN A 13 -4.17 -2.63 3.83
CA ASN A 13 -5.10 -3.40 4.67
C ASN A 13 -4.86 -3.23 6.17
N THR A 14 -3.65 -2.88 6.61
CA THR A 14 -3.20 -3.00 8.00
C THR A 14 -3.25 -1.67 8.75
N ASN A 15 -3.06 -1.71 10.08
CA ASN A 15 -2.89 -0.50 10.89
C ASN A 15 -1.71 0.35 10.40
N PHE A 16 -0.61 -0.30 9.99
CA PHE A 16 0.54 0.41 9.43
C PHE A 16 0.17 1.11 8.12
N SER A 17 -0.60 0.45 7.24
CA SER A 17 -1.10 1.07 6.01
C SER A 17 -1.99 2.27 6.31
N SER A 18 -2.88 2.17 7.31
CA SER A 18 -3.76 3.27 7.71
C SER A 18 -2.98 4.48 8.23
N PHE A 19 -1.94 4.23 9.04
CA PHE A 19 -1.04 5.29 9.52
C PHE A 19 -0.32 6.00 8.36
N VAL A 20 0.20 5.24 7.40
CA VAL A 20 0.87 5.80 6.21
C VAL A 20 -0.11 6.59 5.35
N LEU A 21 -1.32 6.07 5.13
CA LEU A 21 -2.38 6.75 4.39
C LEU A 21 -2.73 8.10 5.04
N GLU A 22 -2.87 8.13 6.36
CA GLU A 22 -3.10 9.37 7.11
C GLU A 22 -2.02 10.40 6.80
N LYS A 23 -0.74 10.04 6.89
CA LYS A 23 0.35 10.97 6.60
C LYS A 23 0.34 11.45 5.15
N LEU A 24 0.12 10.55 4.20
CA LEU A 24 0.08 10.90 2.77
C LEU A 24 -1.11 11.82 2.44
N SER A 25 -2.25 11.68 3.10
CA SER A 25 -3.43 12.49 2.86
C SER A 25 -3.24 13.98 3.14
N HIS A 26 -2.23 14.36 3.92
CA HIS A 26 -1.88 15.76 4.18
C HIS A 26 -1.09 16.41 3.04
N PHE A 27 -0.45 15.62 2.18
CA PHE A 27 0.49 16.12 1.17
C PHE A 27 0.05 15.81 -0.26
N PHE A 28 -0.84 14.85 -0.46
CA PHE A 28 -1.21 14.34 -1.76
C PHE A 28 -2.73 14.30 -1.96
N ASN A 29 -3.16 14.36 -3.20
CA ASN A 29 -4.55 14.16 -3.57
C ASN A 29 -4.84 12.65 -3.68
N ILE A 30 -5.51 12.08 -2.68
CA ILE A 30 -5.90 10.66 -2.65
C ILE A 30 -7.22 10.50 -3.43
N LEU A 31 -7.13 9.99 -4.64
CA LEU A 31 -8.29 9.79 -5.52
C LEU A 31 -9.19 8.65 -5.06
N ALA A 32 -8.58 7.56 -4.57
CA ALA A 32 -9.26 6.40 -4.01
C ALA A 32 -8.33 5.59 -3.12
N VAL A 33 -8.93 4.84 -2.22
CA VAL A 33 -8.26 3.84 -1.39
C VAL A 33 -8.79 2.47 -1.75
N VAL A 34 -7.90 1.52 -2.01
CA VAL A 34 -8.22 0.13 -2.32
C VAL A 34 -7.86 -0.75 -1.14
N THR A 35 -8.80 -1.54 -0.68
CA THR A 35 -8.62 -2.47 0.45
C THR A 35 -9.42 -3.76 0.22
N ASN A 36 -9.17 -4.78 1.04
CA ASN A 36 -9.92 -6.02 0.96
C ASN A 36 -11.38 -5.79 1.40
N GLU A 37 -12.29 -6.58 0.82
CA GLU A 37 -13.68 -6.62 1.27
C GLU A 37 -13.77 -7.03 2.75
N PRO A 38 -14.78 -6.50 3.47
CA PRO A 38 -15.09 -6.95 4.81
C PRO A 38 -15.31 -8.46 4.85
N LYS A 39 -14.73 -9.13 5.85
CA LYS A 39 -14.87 -10.58 6.03
C LYS A 39 -15.56 -10.87 7.36
N PRO A 40 -16.46 -11.87 7.41
CA PRO A 40 -17.04 -12.34 8.66
C PRO A 40 -15.94 -12.85 9.59
N MET A 41 -15.82 -12.30 10.80
CA MET A 41 -14.84 -12.71 11.81
C MET A 41 -15.54 -13.04 13.14
N GLY A 42 -14.96 -14.02 13.86
CA GLY A 42 -15.40 -14.41 15.20
C GLY A 42 -16.69 -15.22 15.24
N ARG A 43 -17.08 -15.67 16.47
CA ARG A 43 -18.25 -16.52 16.73
C ARG A 43 -19.60 -15.85 16.38
N GLY A 44 -19.66 -14.53 16.33
CA GLY A 44 -20.86 -13.75 15.97
C GLY A 44 -20.93 -13.32 14.51
N ARG A 45 -20.01 -13.75 13.63
CA ARG A 45 -19.95 -13.40 12.20
C ARG A 45 -20.11 -11.90 11.89
N LYS A 46 -19.65 -11.03 12.79
CA LYS A 46 -19.62 -9.59 12.49
C LYS A 46 -18.59 -9.34 11.37
N ASN A 47 -18.96 -8.52 10.39
CA ASN A 47 -18.05 -8.13 9.33
C ASN A 47 -16.89 -7.33 9.94
N SER A 48 -15.68 -7.82 9.77
CA SER A 48 -14.46 -7.09 10.13
C SER A 48 -13.99 -6.30 8.93
N ILE A 49 -14.01 -4.98 9.05
CA ILE A 49 -13.42 -4.06 8.09
C ILE A 49 -11.92 -3.90 8.35
N THR A 50 -11.16 -3.51 7.33
CA THR A 50 -9.73 -3.22 7.50
C THR A 50 -9.53 -1.87 8.21
N PRO A 51 -8.41 -1.64 8.91
CA PRO A 51 -8.08 -0.32 9.46
C PRO A 51 -8.04 0.80 8.40
N VAL A 52 -7.66 0.46 7.18
CA VAL A 52 -7.64 1.40 6.04
C VAL A 52 -9.06 1.76 5.61
N HIS A 53 -9.99 0.78 5.62
CA HIS A 53 -11.41 1.00 5.35
C HIS A 53 -12.01 1.99 6.38
N ASP A 54 -11.85 1.69 7.68
CA ASP A 54 -12.35 2.52 8.78
C ASP A 54 -11.83 3.98 8.71
N PHE A 55 -10.53 4.15 8.43
CA PHE A 55 -9.94 5.47 8.25
C PHE A 55 -10.52 6.20 7.04
N SER A 56 -10.67 5.52 5.91
CA SER A 56 -11.18 6.13 4.67
C SER A 56 -12.63 6.61 4.81
N GLU A 57 -13.49 5.82 5.48
CA GLU A 57 -14.86 6.23 5.77
C GLU A 57 -14.89 7.47 6.68
N LYS A 58 -14.11 7.49 7.77
CA LYS A 58 -14.03 8.62 8.71
C LYS A 58 -13.54 9.92 8.05
N LYS A 59 -12.73 9.81 7.01
CA LYS A 59 -12.16 10.95 6.28
C LYS A 59 -12.88 11.27 4.96
N ASN A 60 -13.95 10.56 4.64
CA ASN A 60 -14.69 10.69 3.38
C ASN A 60 -13.79 10.54 2.14
N ILE A 61 -12.78 9.66 2.20
CA ILE A 61 -11.94 9.34 1.05
C ILE A 61 -12.64 8.23 0.24
N PRO A 62 -12.74 8.36 -1.10
CA PRO A 62 -13.35 7.33 -1.93
C PRO A 62 -12.74 5.95 -1.68
N LEU A 63 -13.58 4.94 -1.42
CA LEU A 63 -13.15 3.62 -1.00
C LEU A 63 -13.61 2.56 -2.01
N ILE A 64 -12.69 1.65 -2.37
CA ILE A 64 -12.94 0.50 -3.22
C ILE A 64 -12.59 -0.76 -2.44
N ASN A 65 -13.60 -1.56 -2.12
CA ASN A 65 -13.42 -2.88 -1.51
C ASN A 65 -13.37 -3.93 -2.62
N ILE A 66 -12.33 -4.76 -2.66
CA ILE A 66 -12.13 -5.70 -3.77
C ILE A 66 -11.49 -7.03 -3.31
N ASN A 67 -12.01 -8.13 -3.79
CA ASN A 67 -11.43 -9.46 -3.60
C ASN A 67 -10.67 -9.93 -4.84
N ASP A 68 -11.25 -9.79 -6.03
CA ASP A 68 -10.62 -10.19 -7.28
C ASP A 68 -9.92 -9.01 -7.95
N LEU A 69 -8.59 -9.01 -7.91
CA LEU A 69 -7.77 -7.98 -8.56
C LEU A 69 -7.79 -8.02 -10.09
N ASN A 70 -8.33 -9.08 -10.70
CA ASN A 70 -8.48 -9.21 -12.15
C ASN A 70 -9.87 -8.83 -12.65
N ASP A 71 -10.75 -8.37 -11.76
CA ASP A 71 -12.09 -7.91 -12.14
C ASP A 71 -12.00 -6.77 -13.15
N LYS A 72 -12.72 -6.91 -14.28
CA LYS A 72 -12.64 -5.96 -15.40
C LYS A 72 -13.20 -4.58 -15.05
N PHE A 73 -14.26 -4.53 -14.24
CA PHE A 73 -14.87 -3.26 -13.84
C PHE A 73 -13.97 -2.52 -12.84
N PHE A 74 -13.32 -3.27 -11.95
CA PHE A 74 -12.31 -2.72 -11.05
C PHE A 74 -11.13 -2.13 -11.82
N LEU A 75 -10.55 -2.87 -12.78
CA LEU A 75 -9.47 -2.37 -13.62
C LEU A 75 -9.86 -1.10 -14.37
N ALA A 76 -11.04 -1.09 -14.99
CA ALA A 76 -11.55 0.09 -15.69
C ALA A 76 -11.77 1.29 -14.74
N SER A 77 -12.23 1.04 -13.51
CA SER A 77 -12.40 2.10 -12.51
C SER A 77 -11.08 2.75 -12.12
N LEU A 78 -10.02 1.95 -11.91
CA LEU A 78 -8.69 2.46 -11.62
C LEU A 78 -8.11 3.28 -12.79
N GLU A 79 -8.27 2.81 -14.02
CA GLU A 79 -7.79 3.49 -15.22
C GLU A 79 -8.46 4.85 -15.41
N ASN A 80 -9.78 4.92 -15.19
CA ASN A 80 -10.57 6.15 -15.32
C ASN A 80 -10.19 7.23 -14.31
N LEU A 81 -9.64 6.86 -13.16
CA LEU A 81 -9.16 7.81 -12.15
C LEU A 81 -7.89 8.56 -12.57
N LYS A 82 -7.15 8.05 -13.58
CA LYS A 82 -5.95 8.70 -14.15
C LYS A 82 -4.93 9.14 -13.08
N ALA A 83 -4.67 8.27 -12.11
CA ALA A 83 -3.70 8.54 -11.05
C ALA A 83 -2.28 8.69 -11.61
N ASP A 84 -1.47 9.50 -10.94
CA ASP A 84 -0.05 9.64 -11.28
C ASP A 84 0.77 8.51 -10.66
N PHE A 85 0.43 8.11 -9.42
CA PHE A 85 1.07 7.01 -8.72
C PHE A 85 0.06 6.06 -8.09
N PHE A 86 0.43 4.79 -7.99
CA PHE A 86 -0.14 3.85 -7.02
C PHE A 86 0.84 3.69 -5.86
N ILE A 87 0.34 3.83 -4.63
CA ILE A 87 1.12 3.62 -3.41
C ILE A 87 0.61 2.36 -2.73
N VAL A 88 1.50 1.39 -2.54
CA VAL A 88 1.18 0.07 -1.99
C VAL A 88 1.88 -0.10 -0.65
N VAL A 89 1.10 -0.38 0.41
CA VAL A 89 1.63 -0.57 1.76
C VAL A 89 0.94 -1.75 2.43
N ALA A 90 1.70 -2.80 2.71
CA ALA A 90 1.20 -4.03 3.33
C ALA A 90 -0.12 -4.52 2.69
N TYR A 91 -0.07 -4.72 1.40
CA TYR A 91 -1.17 -5.20 0.57
C TYR A 91 -0.79 -6.50 -0.16
N ARG A 92 -1.70 -7.05 -0.92
CA ARG A 92 -1.47 -8.23 -1.78
C ARG A 92 -0.52 -7.89 -2.93
N ILE A 93 0.11 -8.89 -3.52
CA ILE A 93 0.86 -8.73 -4.76
C ILE A 93 -0.11 -8.28 -5.87
N LEU A 94 0.20 -7.14 -6.48
CA LEU A 94 -0.61 -6.59 -7.56
C LEU A 94 -0.24 -7.22 -8.90
N PRO A 95 -1.24 -7.63 -9.72
CA PRO A 95 -1.02 -8.04 -11.10
C PRO A 95 -0.34 -6.95 -11.93
N ILE A 96 0.41 -7.35 -12.95
CA ILE A 96 1.09 -6.41 -13.87
C ILE A 96 0.08 -5.51 -14.59
N SER A 97 -1.14 -6.01 -14.85
CA SER A 97 -2.24 -5.21 -15.42
C SER A 97 -2.55 -3.98 -14.57
N ILE A 98 -2.53 -4.09 -13.24
CA ILE A 98 -2.73 -2.97 -12.32
C ILE A 98 -1.48 -2.08 -12.26
N LEU A 99 -0.29 -2.68 -12.14
CA LEU A 99 0.96 -1.93 -11.95
C LEU A 99 1.26 -0.95 -13.10
N LYS A 100 0.70 -1.18 -14.28
CA LYS A 100 0.89 -0.35 -15.48
C LYS A 100 -0.13 0.78 -15.64
N LEU A 101 -1.17 0.83 -14.81
CA LEU A 101 -2.25 1.83 -14.96
C LEU A 101 -1.84 3.25 -14.53
N PRO A 102 -1.04 3.47 -13.48
CA PRO A 102 -0.66 4.82 -13.11
C PRO A 102 0.30 5.42 -14.14
N LYS A 103 0.21 6.74 -14.35
CA LYS A 103 1.00 7.46 -15.37
C LYS A 103 2.50 7.40 -15.15
N ILE A 104 2.95 7.40 -13.88
CA ILE A 104 4.37 7.46 -13.53
C ILE A 104 4.87 6.11 -13.00
N GLY A 105 4.09 5.45 -12.14
CA GLY A 105 4.44 4.12 -11.64
C GLY A 105 3.80 3.76 -10.31
N SER A 106 4.06 2.52 -9.89
CA SER A 106 3.59 1.96 -8.63
C SER A 106 4.76 1.90 -7.65
N ILE A 107 4.57 2.44 -6.45
CA ILE A 107 5.59 2.50 -5.39
C ILE A 107 5.14 1.63 -4.23
N ASN A 108 6.06 0.81 -3.70
CA ASN A 108 5.84 0.09 -2.44
C ASN A 108 6.66 0.72 -1.31
N LEU A 109 6.06 0.73 -0.13
CA LEU A 109 6.74 0.97 1.13
C LEU A 109 6.88 -0.35 1.86
N HIS A 110 8.13 -0.83 1.97
CA HIS A 110 8.51 -2.10 2.57
C HIS A 110 9.27 -1.90 3.87
N THR A 111 8.89 -2.61 4.92
CA THR A 111 9.42 -2.40 6.27
C THR A 111 10.67 -3.21 6.55
N SER A 112 11.66 -3.12 5.68
CA SER A 112 13.04 -3.57 5.88
C SER A 112 14.02 -2.74 5.07
N LEU A 113 15.30 -2.89 5.36
CA LEU A 113 16.39 -2.38 4.52
C LEU A 113 16.65 -3.37 3.38
N LEU A 114 16.00 -3.17 2.24
CA LEU A 114 16.21 -4.01 1.07
C LEU A 114 17.71 -4.03 0.66
N PRO A 115 18.25 -5.19 0.24
CA PRO A 115 17.58 -6.42 -0.15
C PRO A 115 17.27 -7.39 0.99
N LYS A 116 17.53 -7.04 2.27
CA LYS A 116 17.19 -7.89 3.41
C LYS A 116 15.69 -8.04 3.55
N TYR A 117 15.24 -9.24 3.92
CA TYR A 117 13.84 -9.54 4.27
C TYR A 117 12.81 -9.20 3.20
N ARG A 118 13.12 -9.41 1.92
CA ARG A 118 12.11 -9.40 0.85
C ARG A 118 10.94 -10.32 1.19
N GLY A 119 9.74 -9.97 0.77
CA GLY A 119 8.52 -10.75 0.99
C GLY A 119 7.83 -10.46 2.32
N ALA A 120 7.17 -11.47 2.87
CA ALA A 120 6.29 -11.33 4.02
C ALA A 120 7.02 -11.11 5.36
N ALA A 121 6.35 -10.39 6.27
CA ALA A 121 6.72 -10.22 7.68
C ALA A 121 8.18 -9.72 7.92
N PRO A 122 8.66 -8.68 7.23
CA PRO A 122 10.04 -8.23 7.35
C PRO A 122 10.41 -7.77 8.76
N ILE A 123 9.53 -7.07 9.46
CA ILE A 123 9.75 -6.61 10.85
C ILE A 123 9.95 -7.81 11.78
N GLN A 124 9.05 -8.78 11.73
CA GLN A 124 9.12 -9.98 12.59
C GLN A 124 10.40 -10.77 12.31
N ARG A 125 10.80 -10.86 11.05
CA ARG A 125 12.04 -11.57 10.65
C ARG A 125 13.28 -10.87 11.16
N ALA A 126 13.34 -9.54 11.11
CA ALA A 126 14.45 -8.76 11.67
C ALA A 126 14.56 -8.96 13.20
N LEU A 127 13.43 -8.91 13.92
CA LEU A 127 13.38 -9.13 15.36
C LEU A 127 13.79 -10.56 15.75
N LEU A 128 13.26 -11.57 15.06
CA LEU A 128 13.60 -12.98 15.32
C LEU A 128 15.07 -13.28 15.02
N ASN A 129 15.67 -12.59 14.06
CA ASN A 129 17.09 -12.73 13.73
C ASN A 129 18.01 -11.96 14.70
N GLY A 130 17.44 -11.18 15.63
CA GLY A 130 18.22 -10.38 16.58
C GLY A 130 18.98 -9.21 15.94
N ASP A 131 18.51 -8.73 14.77
CA ASP A 131 19.13 -7.58 14.11
C ASP A 131 19.09 -6.37 15.03
N LYS A 132 20.17 -5.59 15.04
CA LYS A 132 20.25 -4.32 15.80
C LYS A 132 19.83 -3.12 14.97
N GLU A 133 19.63 -3.33 13.69
CA GLU A 133 19.22 -2.31 12.74
C GLU A 133 18.19 -2.88 11.76
N THR A 134 17.15 -2.14 11.51
CA THR A 134 16.16 -2.38 10.46
C THR A 134 15.81 -1.07 9.77
N GLY A 135 14.74 -1.01 9.01
CA GLY A 135 14.34 0.24 8.38
C GLY A 135 13.17 0.10 7.45
N VAL A 136 13.06 1.08 6.59
CA VAL A 136 12.01 1.17 5.57
C VAL A 136 12.64 1.45 4.22
N SER A 137 12.19 0.75 3.20
CA SER A 137 12.56 0.97 1.81
C SER A 137 11.35 1.40 1.00
N THR A 138 11.47 2.48 0.23
CA THR A 138 10.51 2.78 -0.84
C THR A 138 11.14 2.48 -2.18
N PHE A 139 10.41 1.85 -3.07
CA PHE A 139 10.91 1.43 -4.38
C PHE A 139 9.79 1.38 -5.43
N ILE A 140 10.17 1.51 -6.71
CA ILE A 140 9.26 1.28 -7.83
C ILE A 140 9.01 -0.22 -7.96
N ILE A 141 7.75 -0.63 -7.94
CA ILE A 141 7.38 -2.06 -8.06
C ILE A 141 7.70 -2.53 -9.49
N ASP A 142 8.32 -3.70 -9.58
CA ASP A 142 8.56 -4.42 -10.83
C ASP A 142 7.86 -5.80 -10.85
N LYS A 143 8.24 -6.66 -11.80
CA LYS A 143 7.63 -7.99 -11.99
C LYS A 143 7.97 -8.99 -10.88
N LYS A 144 9.08 -8.76 -10.14
CA LYS A 144 9.53 -9.67 -9.08
C LYS A 144 9.26 -9.04 -7.73
N VAL A 145 8.97 -9.88 -6.73
CA VAL A 145 8.66 -9.39 -5.38
C VAL A 145 9.85 -8.66 -4.77
N ASP A 146 9.63 -7.41 -4.40
CA ASP A 146 10.57 -6.52 -3.69
C ASP A 146 11.97 -6.42 -4.32
N THR A 147 12.04 -6.38 -5.66
CA THR A 147 13.30 -6.27 -6.42
C THR A 147 13.43 -4.97 -7.19
N GLY A 148 12.43 -4.14 -7.19
CA GLY A 148 12.38 -2.93 -7.98
C GLY A 148 13.40 -1.86 -7.56
N LYS A 149 13.51 -0.81 -8.37
CA LYS A 149 14.47 0.26 -8.15
C LYS A 149 14.16 1.03 -6.86
N ILE A 150 15.09 1.02 -5.92
CA ILE A 150 14.99 1.73 -4.65
C ILE A 150 14.97 3.25 -4.90
N ILE A 151 14.05 3.93 -4.24
CA ILE A 151 13.93 5.39 -4.22
C ILE A 151 14.57 5.95 -2.95
N LEU A 152 14.25 5.35 -1.78
CA LEU A 152 14.72 5.82 -0.48
C LEU A 152 14.87 4.64 0.48
N LEU A 153 15.92 4.69 1.30
CA LEU A 153 16.14 3.82 2.46
C LEU A 153 16.25 4.70 3.71
N VAL A 154 15.53 4.30 4.76
CA VAL A 154 15.64 4.93 6.07
C VAL A 154 15.92 3.83 7.08
N SER A 155 17.03 3.94 7.81
CA SER A 155 17.40 2.96 8.85
C SER A 155 16.90 3.38 10.24
N LEU A 156 16.67 2.39 11.08
CA LEU A 156 16.24 2.50 12.46
C LEU A 156 17.04 1.51 13.32
N LEU A 157 17.53 1.96 14.47
CA LEU A 157 18.11 1.06 15.47
C LEU A 157 17.00 0.34 16.26
N ILE A 158 17.23 -0.93 16.56
CA ILE A 158 16.37 -1.77 17.38
C ILE A 158 17.09 -2.00 18.73
N PHE A 159 16.42 -1.69 19.82
CA PHE A 159 16.95 -1.83 21.19
C PHE A 159 16.26 -2.97 21.93
#